data_a16a253e1050a0240ed9f3d04a5e09db
#
_entry.id   a16a253e1050a0240ed9f3d04a5e09db
#
_cell.length_a   1.000
_cell.length_b   1.000
_cell.length_c   1.000
_cell.angle_alpha   90.00
_cell.angle_beta   90.00
_cell.angle_gamma   90.00
#
_symmetry.space_group_name_H-M   'P 1'
#
loop_
_entity.id
_entity.type
_entity.pdbx_description
1 polymer ?
#
loop_
_entity_poly.entity_id
_entity_poly.type
_entity_poly.pdbx_seq_one_letter_code
_entity_poly.pdbx_strand_id
1 'polypeptide(L)'
;MLNSKQIKEIIKNTLEDIDLYSSDALELVYNTGLVESTYEYLKQIKGPARGFFQCESWVAVDICKNYLKFRESLMKKVAKACRLDCKYFLDPKEHEWEHILTTNIAAQICMCRLHYRRVPKPLPKTVEGQAEQWKKYYNSAKGKGTVAKFIQMVNHYE
;
A
#
# COMPACT_ATOMS: atom_id res chain seq x y z
N MET A 1 -3.41 0.34 -18.36
CA MET A 1 -2.90 -0.39 -17.17
C MET A 1 -1.50 -0.90 -17.43
N LEU A 2 -0.62 -0.85 -16.46
CA LEU A 2 0.72 -1.40 -16.59
C LEU A 2 0.68 -2.93 -16.67
N ASN A 3 1.76 -3.54 -17.14
CA ASN A 3 1.85 -4.99 -17.28
C ASN A 3 1.74 -5.67 -15.89
N SER A 4 0.76 -6.54 -15.72
CA SER A 4 0.46 -7.16 -14.42
C SER A 4 1.59 -8.04 -13.89
N LYS A 5 2.29 -8.76 -14.77
CA LYS A 5 3.42 -9.61 -14.36
C LYS A 5 4.56 -8.75 -13.81
N GLN A 6 4.86 -7.64 -14.47
CA GLN A 6 5.93 -6.73 -14.04
C GLN A 6 5.57 -6.06 -12.71
N ILE A 7 4.32 -5.63 -12.54
CA ILE A 7 3.87 -5.04 -11.28
C ILE A 7 3.98 -6.07 -10.13
N LYS A 8 3.53 -7.30 -10.35
CA LYS A 8 3.62 -8.36 -9.33
C LYS A 8 5.09 -8.66 -8.97
N GLU A 9 5.98 -8.66 -9.95
CA GLU A 9 7.41 -8.85 -9.72
C GLU A 9 8.00 -7.72 -8.87
N ILE A 10 7.66 -6.48 -9.17
CA ILE A 10 8.11 -5.32 -8.39
C ILE A 10 7.58 -5.39 -6.96
N ILE A 11 6.31 -5.74 -6.78
CA ILE A 11 5.72 -5.91 -5.45
C ILE A 11 6.46 -7.00 -4.68
N LYS A 12 6.65 -8.17 -5.30
CA LYS A 12 7.35 -9.29 -4.67
C LYS A 12 8.75 -8.89 -4.20
N ASN A 13 9.54 -8.30 -5.10
CA ASN A 13 10.91 -7.91 -4.79
C ASN A 13 10.96 -6.87 -3.67
N THR A 14 10.06 -5.89 -3.69
CA THR A 14 9.98 -4.87 -2.64
C THR A 14 9.61 -5.49 -1.29
N LEU A 15 8.63 -6.39 -1.27
CA LEU A 15 8.21 -7.06 -0.03
C LEU A 15 9.30 -7.98 0.52
N GLU A 16 10.07 -8.65 -0.36
CA GLU A 16 11.23 -9.44 0.06
C GLU A 16 12.30 -8.56 0.71
N ASP A 17 12.55 -7.38 0.13
CA ASP A 17 13.56 -6.44 0.66
C ASP A 17 13.24 -5.97 2.08
N ILE A 18 11.98 -5.96 2.46
CA ILE A 18 11.56 -5.54 3.82
C ILE A 18 11.17 -6.73 4.71
N ASP A 19 11.43 -7.97 4.27
CA ASP A 19 11.11 -9.21 4.97
C ASP A 19 9.61 -9.37 5.31
N LEU A 20 8.73 -8.85 4.47
CA LEU A 20 7.28 -8.95 4.64
C LEU A 20 6.59 -9.61 3.45
N TYR A 21 7.33 -10.40 2.68
CA TYR A 21 6.78 -11.15 1.56
C TYR A 21 6.07 -12.42 2.02
N SER A 22 4.94 -12.69 1.39
CA SER A 22 4.29 -13.99 1.29
C SER A 22 3.39 -13.94 0.05
N SER A 23 2.93 -15.08 -0.44
CA SER A 23 2.00 -15.09 -1.57
C SER A 23 0.71 -14.36 -1.23
N ASP A 24 0.22 -14.50 0.00
CA ASP A 24 -0.98 -13.81 0.46
C ASP A 24 -0.77 -12.30 0.53
N ALA A 25 0.42 -11.85 0.97
CA ALA A 25 0.76 -10.43 1.00
C ALA A 25 0.84 -9.84 -0.41
N LEU A 26 1.48 -10.55 -1.34
CA LEU A 26 1.56 -10.13 -2.74
C LEU A 26 0.17 -9.94 -3.34
N GLU A 27 -0.71 -10.92 -3.17
CA GLU A 27 -2.06 -10.86 -3.74
C GLU A 27 -2.88 -9.72 -3.13
N LEU A 28 -2.80 -9.51 -1.82
CA LEU A 28 -3.51 -8.43 -1.16
C LEU A 28 -3.04 -7.05 -1.65
N VAL A 29 -1.73 -6.84 -1.71
CA VAL A 29 -1.16 -5.57 -2.20
C VAL A 29 -1.52 -5.35 -3.67
N TYR A 30 -1.32 -6.37 -4.52
CA TYR A 30 -1.63 -6.27 -5.93
C TYR A 30 -3.10 -5.93 -6.17
N ASN A 31 -4.02 -6.64 -5.52
CA ASN A 31 -5.45 -6.43 -5.68
C ASN A 31 -5.91 -5.07 -5.13
N THR A 32 -5.25 -4.58 -4.08
CA THR A 32 -5.52 -3.23 -3.57
C THR A 32 -5.21 -2.17 -4.63
N GLY A 33 -4.04 -2.24 -5.26
CA GLY A 33 -3.69 -1.32 -6.34
C GLY A 33 -4.64 -1.41 -7.53
N LEU A 34 -5.03 -2.63 -7.87
CA LEU A 34 -5.98 -2.88 -8.96
C LEU A 34 -7.32 -2.18 -8.69
N VAL A 35 -7.85 -2.30 -7.49
CA VAL A 35 -9.13 -1.70 -7.10
C VAL A 35 -9.01 -0.18 -6.93
N GLU A 36 -7.88 0.30 -6.40
CA GLU A 36 -7.69 1.73 -6.12
C GLU A 36 -7.43 2.57 -7.38
N SER A 37 -6.63 2.08 -8.31
CA SER A 37 -6.22 2.86 -9.49
C SER A 37 -6.23 2.10 -10.81
N THR A 38 -6.46 0.81 -10.79
CA THR A 38 -6.23 -0.09 -11.94
C THR A 38 -4.82 0.06 -12.54
N TYR A 39 -3.87 0.57 -11.72
CA TYR A 39 -2.51 0.90 -12.17
C TYR A 39 -2.47 1.84 -13.36
N GLU A 40 -3.43 2.78 -13.43
CA GLU A 40 -3.56 3.73 -14.53
C GLU A 40 -3.21 5.16 -14.13
N TYR A 41 -3.38 5.54 -12.86
CA TYR A 41 -3.12 6.91 -12.42
C TYR A 41 -2.44 6.95 -11.05
N LEU A 42 -1.74 8.05 -10.82
CA LEU A 42 -0.92 8.28 -9.62
C LEU A 42 -1.47 9.34 -8.69
N LYS A 43 -2.46 10.08 -9.13
CA LYS A 43 -3.14 11.10 -8.31
C LYS A 43 -4.63 10.86 -8.35
N GLN A 44 -5.26 10.87 -7.18
CA GLN A 44 -6.71 10.74 -7.08
C GLN A 44 -7.38 11.88 -7.87
N ILE A 45 -8.38 11.52 -8.65
CA ILE A 45 -9.19 12.51 -9.36
C ILE A 45 -9.98 13.29 -8.31
N LYS A 46 -9.70 14.60 -8.17
CA LYS A 46 -10.33 15.51 -7.21
C LYS A 46 -10.15 15.07 -5.74
N GLY A 47 -8.97 14.59 -5.38
CA GLY A 47 -8.73 14.17 -4.00
C GLY A 47 -7.25 14.10 -3.62
N PRO A 48 -6.95 13.85 -2.34
CA PRO A 48 -5.60 13.91 -1.80
C PRO A 48 -4.81 12.60 -1.90
N ALA A 49 -5.42 11.47 -2.29
CA ALA A 49 -4.74 10.19 -2.35
C ALA A 49 -3.73 10.15 -3.49
N ARG A 50 -2.61 9.46 -3.28
CA ARG A 50 -1.48 9.42 -4.22
C ARG A 50 -0.97 8.00 -4.41
N GLY A 51 -0.35 7.77 -5.57
CA GLY A 51 0.24 6.49 -5.94
C GLY A 51 -0.80 5.49 -6.41
N PHE A 52 -0.32 4.34 -6.90
CA PHE A 52 -1.21 3.29 -7.42
C PHE A 52 -2.15 2.72 -6.36
N PHE A 53 -1.75 2.79 -5.09
CA PHE A 53 -2.54 2.25 -3.97
C PHE A 53 -3.38 3.31 -3.29
N GLN A 54 -3.40 4.53 -3.83
CA GLN A 54 -4.23 5.65 -3.38
C GLN A 54 -4.14 5.91 -1.88
N CYS A 55 -2.89 6.07 -1.41
CA CYS A 55 -2.60 6.38 -0.01
C CYS A 55 -2.57 7.91 0.19
N GLU A 56 -3.21 8.39 1.23
CA GLU A 56 -3.12 9.79 1.60
C GLU A 56 -1.84 10.06 2.39
N SER A 57 -1.24 11.23 2.22
CA SER A 57 0.03 11.57 2.86
C SER A 57 -0.04 11.51 4.39
N TRP A 58 -1.16 11.89 4.99
CA TRP A 58 -1.31 11.82 6.45
C TRP A 58 -1.30 10.38 6.98
N VAL A 59 -1.74 9.41 6.17
CA VAL A 59 -1.68 7.98 6.52
C VAL A 59 -0.24 7.51 6.57
N ALA A 60 0.56 7.89 5.57
CA ALA A 60 1.99 7.55 5.55
C ALA A 60 2.71 8.16 6.75
N VAL A 61 2.43 9.41 7.07
CA VAL A 61 2.99 10.09 8.26
C VAL A 61 2.59 9.35 9.53
N ASP A 62 1.33 8.93 9.64
CA ASP A 62 0.83 8.16 10.78
C ASP A 62 1.56 6.81 10.92
N ILE A 63 1.78 6.10 9.81
CA ILE A 63 2.55 4.86 9.82
C ILE A 63 3.97 5.09 10.33
N CYS A 64 4.62 6.17 9.89
CA CYS A 64 5.95 6.53 10.35
C CYS A 64 5.96 6.81 11.86
N LYS A 65 5.04 7.63 12.35
CA LYS A 65 5.01 8.10 13.74
C LYS A 65 4.53 7.05 14.74
N ASN A 66 3.56 6.24 14.37
CA ASN A 66 2.85 5.37 15.30
C ASN A 66 3.11 3.87 15.07
N TYR A 67 3.90 3.53 14.06
CA TYR A 67 4.25 2.15 13.78
C TYR A 67 5.76 1.96 13.60
N LEU A 68 6.35 2.59 12.58
CA LEU A 68 7.78 2.42 12.25
C LEU A 68 8.72 3.00 13.32
N LYS A 69 8.31 4.06 14.00
CA LYS A 69 9.09 4.66 15.08
C LYS A 69 9.50 3.63 16.14
N PHE A 70 8.66 2.65 16.40
CA PHE A 70 8.88 1.60 17.38
C PHE A 70 9.48 0.32 16.79
N ARG A 71 9.86 0.35 15.52
CA ARG A 71 10.40 -0.78 14.77
C ARG A 71 11.58 -0.35 13.92
N GLU A 72 12.67 0.03 14.62
CA GLU A 72 13.85 0.62 13.95
C GLU A 72 14.42 -0.26 12.85
N SER A 73 14.56 -1.56 13.09
CA SER A 73 15.08 -2.49 12.07
C SER A 73 14.21 -2.52 10.82
N LEU A 74 12.88 -2.57 10.98
CA LEU A 74 11.95 -2.53 9.86
C LEU A 74 12.01 -1.18 9.14
N MET A 75 12.06 -0.08 9.88
CA MET A 75 12.16 1.26 9.30
C MET A 75 13.40 1.38 8.41
N LYS A 76 14.53 0.88 8.86
CA LYS A 76 15.79 0.90 8.09
C LYS A 76 15.67 0.07 6.79
N LYS A 77 15.04 -1.09 6.87
CA LYS A 77 14.80 -1.92 5.68
C LYS A 77 13.88 -1.20 4.68
N VAL A 78 12.82 -0.56 5.17
CA VAL A 78 11.88 0.20 4.33
C VAL A 78 12.60 1.38 3.68
N ALA A 79 13.36 2.16 4.44
CA ALA A 79 14.13 3.28 3.91
C ALA A 79 15.09 2.82 2.79
N LYS A 80 15.80 1.71 3.02
CA LYS A 80 16.72 1.14 2.04
C LYS A 80 15.98 0.66 0.77
N ALA A 81 14.87 -0.05 0.95
CA ALA A 81 14.06 -0.53 -0.18
C ALA A 81 13.52 0.62 -1.02
N CYS A 82 13.12 1.71 -0.39
CA CYS A 82 12.61 2.92 -1.05
C CYS A 82 13.74 3.82 -1.58
N ARG A 83 14.99 3.54 -1.22
CA ARG A 83 16.15 4.40 -1.54
C ARG A 83 15.96 5.82 -1.02
N LEU A 84 15.39 5.93 0.18
CA LEU A 84 15.15 7.19 0.87
C LEU A 84 16.03 7.27 2.12
N ASP A 85 16.45 8.50 2.44
CA ASP A 85 17.10 8.78 3.70
C ASP A 85 16.15 8.49 4.87
N CYS A 86 16.67 7.97 5.97
CA CYS A 86 15.86 7.66 7.16
C CYS A 86 15.13 8.88 7.73
N LYS A 87 15.61 10.11 7.46
CA LYS A 87 14.97 11.35 7.92
C LYS A 87 13.49 11.46 7.51
N TYR A 88 13.14 10.92 6.33
CA TYR A 88 11.75 10.96 5.85
C TYR A 88 10.81 10.12 6.70
N PHE A 89 11.36 9.14 7.43
CA PHE A 89 10.61 8.27 8.33
C PHE A 89 10.69 8.73 9.78
N LEU A 90 11.83 9.33 10.18
CA LEU A 90 12.07 9.79 11.56
C LEU A 90 11.41 11.13 11.86
N ASP A 91 11.36 12.01 10.87
CA ASP A 91 10.69 13.31 10.95
C ASP A 91 9.79 13.50 9.72
N PRO A 92 8.70 12.71 9.63
CA PRO A 92 7.86 12.70 8.43
C PRO A 92 7.04 13.96 8.30
N LYS A 93 6.96 14.47 7.06
CA LYS A 93 6.19 15.67 6.71
C LYS A 93 5.20 15.34 5.60
N GLU A 94 3.96 15.79 5.74
CA GLU A 94 2.89 15.46 4.79
C GLU A 94 3.22 15.89 3.36
N HIS A 95 3.78 17.10 3.17
CA HIS A 95 4.11 17.58 1.83
C HIS A 95 5.20 16.73 1.15
N GLU A 96 6.17 16.23 1.93
CA GLU A 96 7.20 15.34 1.39
C GLU A 96 6.61 13.97 1.05
N TRP A 97 5.76 13.43 1.90
CA TRP A 97 5.11 12.14 1.65
C TRP A 97 4.11 12.18 0.51
N GLU A 98 3.44 13.32 0.28
CA GLU A 98 2.60 13.48 -0.91
C GLU A 98 3.43 13.32 -2.18
N HIS A 99 4.62 13.92 -2.25
CA HIS A 99 5.52 13.77 -3.38
C HIS A 99 6.09 12.35 -3.49
N ILE A 100 6.56 11.79 -2.38
CA ILE A 100 7.13 10.42 -2.35
C ILE A 100 6.08 9.41 -2.84
N LEU A 101 4.86 9.48 -2.34
CA LEU A 101 3.79 8.57 -2.74
C LEU A 101 3.38 8.74 -4.21
N THR A 102 3.62 9.90 -4.80
CA THR A 102 3.34 10.13 -6.21
C THR A 102 4.41 9.55 -7.12
N THR A 103 5.69 9.58 -6.70
CA THR A 103 6.82 9.33 -7.60
C THR A 103 7.61 8.07 -7.29
N ASN A 104 7.43 7.45 -6.13
CA ASN A 104 8.27 6.34 -5.67
C ASN A 104 7.44 5.06 -5.51
N ILE A 105 7.57 4.16 -6.47
CA ILE A 105 6.76 2.91 -6.48
C ILE A 105 7.09 2.03 -5.28
N ALA A 106 8.35 1.90 -4.90
CA ALA A 106 8.73 1.10 -3.73
C ALA A 106 8.09 1.65 -2.45
N ALA A 107 8.08 2.97 -2.28
CA ALA A 107 7.42 3.60 -1.14
C ALA A 107 5.91 3.37 -1.14
N GLN A 108 5.27 3.43 -2.32
CA GLN A 108 3.85 3.12 -2.46
C GLN A 108 3.54 1.70 -2.00
N ILE A 109 4.34 0.73 -2.44
CA ILE A 109 4.19 -0.69 -2.07
C ILE A 109 4.41 -0.88 -0.57
N CYS A 110 5.47 -0.31 -0.02
CA CYS A 110 5.77 -0.41 1.41
C CYS A 110 4.64 0.15 2.26
N MET A 111 4.12 1.34 1.93
CA MET A 111 3.04 1.95 2.71
C MET A 111 1.73 1.15 2.61
N CYS A 112 1.41 0.60 1.45
CA CYS A 112 0.26 -0.30 1.31
C CYS A 112 0.42 -1.53 2.21
N ARG A 113 1.57 -2.20 2.16
CA ARG A 113 1.85 -3.38 2.98
C ARG A 113 1.79 -3.07 4.48
N LEU A 114 2.40 -1.96 4.90
CA LEU A 114 2.45 -1.56 6.30
C LEU A 114 1.08 -1.14 6.83
N HIS A 115 0.26 -0.53 5.98
CA HIS A 115 -1.11 -0.19 6.34
C HIS A 115 -1.87 -1.44 6.82
N TYR A 116 -1.79 -2.53 6.06
CA TYR A 116 -2.38 -3.81 6.44
C TYR A 116 -1.65 -4.48 7.60
N ARG A 117 -0.32 -4.34 7.67
CA ARG A 117 0.50 -4.98 8.71
C ARG A 117 0.14 -4.48 10.11
N ARG A 118 -0.36 -3.26 10.23
CA ARG A 118 -0.81 -2.70 11.51
C ARG A 118 -2.09 -3.39 12.03
N VAL A 119 -2.82 -4.06 11.17
CA VAL A 119 -4.03 -4.79 11.56
C VAL A 119 -3.60 -6.08 12.27
N PRO A 120 -4.02 -6.31 13.54
CA PRO A 120 -3.62 -7.51 14.28
C PRO A 120 -4.46 -8.73 13.87
N LYS A 121 -4.47 -9.04 12.60
CA LYS A 121 -5.20 -10.17 12.02
C LYS A 121 -4.33 -10.86 10.98
N PRO A 122 -4.50 -12.17 10.76
CA PRO A 122 -3.76 -12.85 9.70
C PRO A 122 -4.14 -12.30 8.33
N LEU A 123 -3.21 -12.41 7.38
CA LEU A 123 -3.47 -12.02 6.00
C LEU A 123 -4.60 -12.88 5.42
N PRO A 124 -5.53 -12.29 4.68
CA PRO A 124 -6.61 -13.04 4.04
C PRO A 124 -6.07 -13.94 2.93
N LYS A 125 -6.71 -15.09 2.77
CA LYS A 125 -6.31 -16.10 1.76
C LYS A 125 -7.26 -16.16 0.57
N THR A 126 -8.37 -15.44 0.64
CA THR A 126 -9.41 -15.42 -0.40
C THR A 126 -9.68 -13.99 -0.86
N VAL A 127 -10.23 -13.84 -2.05
CA VAL A 127 -10.62 -12.53 -2.58
C VAL A 127 -11.68 -11.89 -1.69
N GLU A 128 -12.62 -12.68 -1.18
CA GLU A 128 -13.65 -12.21 -0.24
C GLU A 128 -13.04 -11.66 1.04
N GLY A 129 -12.08 -12.38 1.61
CA GLY A 129 -11.35 -11.94 2.80
C GLY A 129 -10.54 -10.68 2.56
N GLN A 130 -9.90 -10.57 1.39
CA GLN A 130 -9.19 -9.36 0.97
C GLN A 130 -10.13 -8.17 0.88
N ALA A 131 -11.29 -8.36 0.25
CA ALA A 131 -12.29 -7.31 0.10
C ALA A 131 -12.79 -6.80 1.45
N GLU A 132 -13.03 -7.70 2.40
CA GLU A 132 -13.47 -7.36 3.76
C GLU A 132 -12.40 -6.57 4.50
N GLN A 133 -11.13 -7.00 4.47
CA GLN A 133 -10.03 -6.27 5.12
C GLN A 133 -9.80 -4.92 4.46
N TRP A 134 -9.84 -4.85 3.13
CA TRP A 134 -9.70 -3.60 2.40
C TRP A 134 -10.78 -2.61 2.81
N LYS A 135 -12.05 -3.04 2.82
CA LYS A 135 -13.17 -2.14 3.17
C LYS A 135 -13.07 -1.66 4.62
N LYS A 136 -12.75 -2.55 5.53
CA LYS A 136 -12.74 -2.23 6.96
C LYS A 136 -11.52 -1.38 7.37
N TYR A 137 -10.33 -1.70 6.85
CA TYR A 137 -9.08 -1.13 7.36
C TYR A 137 -8.37 -0.20 6.39
N TYR A 138 -8.53 -0.39 5.10
CA TYR A 138 -7.85 0.41 4.09
C TYR A 138 -8.74 1.52 3.54
N ASN A 139 -9.90 1.18 3.02
CA ASN A 139 -10.86 2.14 2.46
C ASN A 139 -11.63 2.89 3.56
N SER A 140 -11.92 2.25 4.67
CA SER A 140 -12.73 2.71 5.79
C SER A 140 -14.25 2.71 5.54
N ALA A 141 -15.01 2.75 6.65
CA ALA A 141 -16.48 2.73 6.57
C ALA A 141 -17.06 3.96 5.87
N LYS A 142 -16.36 5.10 5.89
CA LYS A 142 -16.79 6.35 5.26
C LYS A 142 -16.39 6.45 3.78
N GLY A 143 -15.51 5.56 3.29
CA GLY A 143 -15.11 5.53 1.90
C GLY A 143 -16.24 5.05 1.00
N LYS A 144 -16.17 5.43 -0.28
CA LYS A 144 -17.21 5.10 -1.27
C LYS A 144 -17.12 3.67 -1.82
N GLY A 145 -16.00 2.99 -1.62
CA GLY A 145 -15.80 1.63 -2.10
C GLY A 145 -16.66 0.62 -1.35
N THR A 146 -16.97 -0.50 -1.99
CA THR A 146 -17.73 -1.60 -1.40
C THR A 146 -17.01 -2.93 -1.58
N VAL A 147 -17.31 -3.88 -0.70
CA VAL A 147 -16.80 -5.26 -0.82
C VAL A 147 -17.15 -5.84 -2.21
N ALA A 148 -18.38 -5.64 -2.66
CA ALA A 148 -18.82 -6.13 -3.97
C ALA A 148 -18.00 -5.56 -5.11
N LYS A 149 -17.68 -4.27 -5.09
CA LYS A 149 -16.84 -3.62 -6.11
C LYS A 149 -15.43 -4.19 -6.13
N PHE A 150 -14.84 -4.44 -4.97
CA PHE A 150 -13.52 -5.05 -4.88
C PHE A 150 -13.52 -6.41 -5.58
N ILE A 151 -14.47 -7.27 -5.24
CA ILE A 151 -14.58 -8.63 -5.81
C ILE A 151 -14.80 -8.57 -7.32
N GLN A 152 -15.70 -7.72 -7.80
CA GLN A 152 -15.97 -7.54 -9.22
C GLN A 152 -14.71 -7.11 -9.98
N MET A 153 -13.97 -6.14 -9.44
CA MET A 153 -12.77 -5.61 -10.07
C MET A 153 -11.70 -6.70 -10.20
N VAL A 154 -11.45 -7.42 -9.12
CA VAL A 154 -10.46 -8.50 -9.12
C VAL A 154 -10.84 -9.59 -10.12
N ASN A 155 -12.10 -10.02 -10.13
CA ASN A 155 -12.57 -11.05 -11.05
C ASN A 155 -12.50 -10.60 -12.51
N HIS A 156 -12.76 -9.34 -12.78
CA HIS A 156 -12.71 -8.78 -14.13
C HIS A 156 -11.30 -8.86 -14.75
N TYR A 157 -10.27 -8.70 -13.92
CA TYR A 157 -8.88 -8.67 -14.38
C TYR A 157 -8.11 -9.98 -14.15
N GLU A 158 -8.77 -11.00 -13.66
CA GLU A 158 -8.17 -12.34 -13.56
C GLU A 158 -7.94 -12.98 -14.93
#